data_c2bf8836e23afac6b7be3bf4e7181580
#
_entry.id   c2bf8836e23afac6b7be3bf4e7181580
#
_cell.length_a   1.000
_cell.length_b   1.000
_cell.length_c   1.000
_cell.angle_alpha   90.00
_cell.angle_beta   90.00
_cell.angle_gamma   90.00
#
_symmetry.space_group_name_H-M   'P 1'
#
loop_
_entity.id
_entity.type
_entity.pdbx_description
1 polymer ?
#
loop_
_entity_poly.entity_id
_entity_poly.type
_entity_poly.pdbx_seq_one_letter_code
_entity_poly.pdbx_strand_id
1 'polypeptide(L)'
;LERFAADLPVKAPKLAVIESVECVYSPELRGFTGFEILQSRTEASRNTLISPDICICDDCLRELRDKNDRRYRYPFINCTNCGPRFTIIKDVPYDRCKTSMSEFPMCPDCEREYRDITDRRYHAQPDCCPVCGPRVFFLDAEGRELPGDAIELAREYLKSGHIVAVKGLGGMHLACRADDPAIAAELRRRKQRDEKPFAVMCRDAESARRICGLSADEERIL
;
A
#
# COMPACT_ATOMS: atom_id res chain seq x y z
N LEU A 1 10.53 -10.48 -32.24
CA LEU A 1 9.31 -11.09 -31.68
C LEU A 1 9.65 -12.38 -30.92
N GLU A 2 10.40 -13.33 -31.48
CA GLU A 2 10.78 -14.60 -30.82
C GLU A 2 11.51 -14.35 -29.48
N ARG A 3 12.48 -13.42 -29.46
CA ARG A 3 13.17 -13.04 -28.22
C ARG A 3 12.21 -12.43 -27.18
N PHE A 4 11.24 -11.63 -27.62
CA PHE A 4 10.21 -11.08 -26.72
C PHE A 4 9.36 -12.18 -26.11
N ALA A 5 8.88 -13.12 -26.92
CA ALA A 5 8.10 -14.26 -26.44
C ALA A 5 8.89 -15.15 -25.45
N ALA A 6 10.19 -15.37 -25.72
CA ALA A 6 11.07 -16.13 -24.84
C ALA A 6 11.38 -15.38 -23.52
N ASP A 7 11.44 -14.05 -23.56
CA ASP A 7 11.70 -13.21 -22.39
C ASP A 7 10.48 -13.09 -21.46
N LEU A 8 9.24 -13.24 -21.96
CA LEU A 8 8.02 -13.08 -21.17
C LEU A 8 8.00 -13.92 -19.87
N PRO A 9 8.22 -15.24 -19.88
CA PRO A 9 8.19 -16.04 -18.66
C PRO A 9 9.38 -15.77 -17.73
N VAL A 10 10.50 -15.28 -18.26
CA VAL A 10 11.76 -15.09 -17.50
C VAL A 10 11.85 -13.70 -16.89
N LYS A 11 11.31 -12.68 -17.60
CA LYS A 11 11.40 -11.26 -17.21
C LYS A 11 10.06 -10.67 -16.78
N ALA A 12 9.08 -11.51 -16.54
CA ALA A 12 7.78 -11.06 -16.03
C ALA A 12 7.93 -10.25 -14.72
N PRO A 13 7.08 -9.24 -14.47
CA PRO A 13 7.01 -8.58 -13.17
C PRO A 13 6.83 -9.61 -12.05
N LYS A 14 7.40 -9.34 -10.87
CA LYS A 14 7.43 -10.28 -9.72
C LYS A 14 6.05 -10.88 -9.33
N LEU A 15 4.98 -10.15 -9.60
CA LEU A 15 3.61 -10.55 -9.26
C LEU A 15 2.85 -11.15 -10.44
N ALA A 16 3.42 -11.15 -11.63
CA ALA A 16 2.78 -11.76 -12.80
C ALA A 16 2.88 -13.28 -12.72
N VAL A 17 1.74 -13.94 -12.84
CA VAL A 17 1.66 -15.40 -12.97
C VAL A 17 1.33 -15.70 -14.42
N ILE A 18 2.31 -16.21 -15.15
CA ILE A 18 2.13 -16.61 -16.56
C ILE A 18 1.82 -18.10 -16.59
N GLU A 19 0.56 -18.43 -16.86
CA GLU A 19 0.11 -19.83 -16.95
C GLU A 19 0.52 -20.46 -18.30
N SER A 20 0.46 -19.69 -19.40
CA SER A 20 0.85 -20.14 -20.72
C SER A 20 1.23 -18.96 -21.62
N VAL A 21 2.08 -19.23 -22.61
CA VAL A 21 2.40 -18.28 -23.68
C VAL A 21 2.08 -18.93 -25.01
N GLU A 22 1.10 -18.38 -25.71
CA GLU A 22 0.74 -18.84 -27.06
C GLU A 22 1.10 -17.75 -28.07
N CYS A 23 1.86 -18.12 -29.10
CA CYS A 23 2.29 -17.20 -30.14
C CYS A 23 1.59 -17.52 -31.45
N VAL A 24 0.79 -16.61 -31.96
CA VAL A 24 0.15 -16.73 -33.26
C VAL A 24 0.82 -15.76 -34.24
N TYR A 25 1.39 -16.27 -35.30
CA TYR A 25 2.07 -15.48 -36.32
C TYR A 25 1.12 -15.21 -37.49
N SER A 26 0.97 -13.92 -37.83
CA SER A 26 0.23 -13.49 -39.01
C SER A 26 1.21 -13.11 -40.13
N PRO A 27 1.01 -13.56 -41.38
CA PRO A 27 1.82 -13.10 -42.50
C PRO A 27 1.53 -11.63 -42.88
N GLU A 28 0.42 -11.06 -42.42
CA GLU A 28 0.05 -9.69 -42.69
C GLU A 28 0.71 -8.72 -41.72
N LEU A 29 1.48 -7.79 -42.24
CA LEU A 29 2.03 -6.68 -41.45
C LEU A 29 0.93 -5.65 -41.17
N ARG A 30 0.55 -5.47 -39.93
CA ARG A 30 -0.48 -4.51 -39.51
C ARG A 30 0.02 -3.06 -39.41
N GLY A 31 1.27 -2.78 -39.78
CA GLY A 31 1.82 -1.42 -39.86
C GLY A 31 1.99 -0.71 -38.52
N PHE A 32 2.06 -1.44 -37.41
CA PHE A 32 2.34 -0.82 -36.11
C PHE A 32 3.75 -0.22 -36.10
N THR A 33 3.85 1.06 -35.67
CA THR A 33 5.12 1.79 -35.60
C THR A 33 5.74 1.80 -34.20
N GLY A 34 4.99 1.33 -33.18
CA GLY A 34 5.44 1.32 -31.80
C GLY A 34 4.57 0.42 -30.91
N PHE A 35 4.86 0.46 -29.63
CA PHE A 35 4.09 -0.21 -28.58
C PHE A 35 3.37 0.89 -27.77
N GLU A 36 2.04 0.81 -27.73
CA GLU A 36 1.20 1.80 -27.03
C GLU A 36 0.20 1.09 -26.13
N ILE A 37 -0.07 1.68 -24.97
CA ILE A 37 -1.16 1.25 -24.10
C ILE A 37 -2.44 1.96 -24.56
N LEU A 38 -3.38 1.20 -25.05
CA LEU A 38 -4.70 1.71 -25.43
C LEU A 38 -5.58 1.89 -24.19
N GLN A 39 -6.52 2.83 -24.26
CA GLN A 39 -7.53 2.97 -23.21
C GLN A 39 -8.37 1.70 -23.06
N SER A 40 -8.65 1.36 -21.81
CA SER A 40 -9.46 0.20 -21.47
C SER A 40 -10.85 0.30 -22.09
N ARG A 41 -11.29 -0.75 -22.78
CA ARG A 41 -12.66 -0.85 -23.30
C ARG A 41 -13.56 -1.48 -22.24
N THR A 42 -14.73 -0.88 -22.04
CA THR A 42 -15.74 -1.45 -21.15
C THR A 42 -16.50 -2.52 -21.95
N GLU A 43 -16.15 -3.79 -21.75
CA GLU A 43 -16.90 -4.91 -22.31
C GLU A 43 -18.00 -5.35 -21.35
N ALA A 44 -19.07 -5.96 -21.91
CA ALA A 44 -20.25 -6.37 -21.14
C ALA A 44 -19.96 -7.53 -20.14
N SER A 45 -18.91 -8.32 -20.34
CA SER A 45 -18.50 -9.37 -19.43
C SER A 45 -17.49 -8.85 -18.39
N ARG A 46 -17.93 -8.64 -17.15
CA ARG A 46 -17.11 -8.15 -16.03
C ARG A 46 -16.43 -9.29 -15.28
N ASN A 47 -15.68 -10.13 -15.96
CA ASN A 47 -14.97 -11.27 -15.35
C ASN A 47 -13.53 -10.94 -14.92
N THR A 48 -13.15 -9.68 -14.80
CA THR A 48 -11.80 -9.31 -14.35
C THR A 48 -11.66 -9.52 -12.86
N LEU A 49 -10.71 -10.38 -12.46
CA LEU A 49 -10.36 -10.57 -11.07
C LEU A 49 -9.71 -9.30 -10.51
N ILE A 50 -10.18 -8.87 -9.36
CA ILE A 50 -9.58 -7.75 -8.63
C ILE A 50 -8.47 -8.31 -7.76
N SER A 51 -7.23 -7.84 -7.97
CA SER A 51 -6.10 -8.21 -7.14
C SER A 51 -6.28 -7.76 -5.69
N PRO A 52 -5.83 -8.52 -4.68
CA PRO A 52 -5.79 -8.06 -3.31
C PRO A 52 -4.80 -6.90 -3.15
N ASP A 53 -4.91 -6.20 -2.03
CA ASP A 53 -3.89 -5.24 -1.61
C ASP A 53 -2.58 -5.98 -1.33
N ILE A 54 -1.47 -5.33 -1.65
CA ILE A 54 -0.14 -5.94 -1.55
C ILE A 54 0.70 -5.12 -0.58
N CYS A 55 1.37 -5.79 0.35
CA CYS A 55 2.27 -5.15 1.30
C CYS A 55 3.38 -4.38 0.58
N ILE A 56 4.00 -3.45 1.29
CA ILE A 56 5.08 -2.62 0.75
C ILE A 56 6.24 -3.50 0.23
N CYS A 57 6.70 -3.24 -0.99
CA CYS A 57 7.86 -3.92 -1.57
C CYS A 57 9.18 -3.28 -1.06
N ASP A 58 10.30 -4.02 -1.23
CA ASP A 58 11.62 -3.56 -0.76
C ASP A 58 12.04 -2.21 -1.36
N ASP A 59 11.71 -1.95 -2.62
CA ASP A 59 12.04 -0.69 -3.27
C ASP A 59 11.27 0.48 -2.65
N CYS A 60 9.97 0.34 -2.43
CA CYS A 60 9.18 1.35 -1.75
C CYS A 60 9.58 1.51 -0.28
N LEU A 61 9.96 0.41 0.39
CA LEU A 61 10.46 0.46 1.77
C LEU A 61 11.79 1.20 1.86
N ARG A 62 12.68 1.02 0.89
CA ARG A 62 13.95 1.75 0.80
C ARG A 62 13.71 3.25 0.64
N GLU A 63 12.85 3.66 -0.31
CA GLU A 63 12.48 5.06 -0.53
C GLU A 63 11.79 5.67 0.70
N LEU A 64 10.87 4.94 1.33
CA LEU A 64 10.21 5.38 2.56
C LEU A 64 11.21 5.73 3.68
N ARG A 65 12.36 5.08 3.71
CA ARG A 65 13.42 5.26 4.73
C ARG A 65 14.54 6.19 4.30
N ASP A 66 14.66 6.51 3.03
CA ASP A 66 15.69 7.40 2.51
C ASP A 66 15.29 8.87 2.71
N LYS A 67 16.07 9.59 3.52
CA LYS A 67 15.84 11.01 3.81
C LYS A 67 15.94 11.92 2.57
N ASN A 68 16.60 11.46 1.52
CA ASN A 68 16.74 12.20 0.27
C ASN A 68 15.64 11.90 -0.73
N ASP A 69 14.81 10.89 -0.48
CA ASP A 69 13.69 10.56 -1.35
C ASP A 69 12.50 11.47 -1.10
N ARG A 70 11.81 11.87 -2.16
CA ARG A 70 10.63 12.74 -2.10
C ARG A 70 9.43 12.09 -1.39
N ARG A 71 9.44 10.76 -1.23
CA ARG A 71 8.44 9.96 -0.49
C ARG A 71 8.95 9.50 0.87
N TYR A 72 10.05 10.12 1.37
CA TYR A 72 10.53 9.83 2.72
C TYR A 72 9.40 9.94 3.74
N ARG A 73 9.19 8.85 4.50
CA ARG A 73 8.15 8.73 5.53
C ARG A 73 6.70 8.93 5.05
N TYR A 74 6.46 8.84 3.76
CA TYR A 74 5.13 8.98 3.20
C TYR A 74 4.35 7.66 3.31
N PRO A 75 3.29 7.57 4.17
CA PRO A 75 2.64 6.29 4.51
C PRO A 75 1.83 5.67 3.37
N PHE A 76 1.51 6.45 2.32
CA PHE A 76 0.77 5.98 1.16
C PHE A 76 1.67 5.69 -0.05
N ILE A 77 2.98 5.50 0.18
CA ILE A 77 3.93 5.12 -0.86
C ILE A 77 3.53 3.78 -1.50
N ASN A 78 3.62 3.70 -2.82
CA ASN A 78 3.26 2.52 -3.59
C ASN A 78 3.99 2.48 -4.94
N CYS A 79 3.83 1.38 -5.67
CA CYS A 79 4.25 1.24 -7.07
C CYS A 79 3.43 0.14 -7.76
N THR A 80 3.82 -0.30 -8.97
CA THR A 80 3.17 -1.42 -9.66
C THR A 80 3.25 -2.73 -8.89
N ASN A 81 4.28 -2.93 -8.06
CA ASN A 81 4.52 -4.16 -7.30
C ASN A 81 3.91 -4.18 -5.90
N CYS A 82 3.41 -3.06 -5.38
CA CYS A 82 2.88 -2.99 -4.01
C CYS A 82 1.83 -1.89 -3.86
N GLY A 83 1.16 -1.88 -2.72
CA GLY A 83 0.15 -0.87 -2.37
C GLY A 83 -1.28 -1.35 -2.60
N PRO A 84 -2.25 -0.44 -2.50
CA PRO A 84 -3.66 -0.77 -2.54
C PRO A 84 -4.13 -1.17 -3.95
N ARG A 85 -5.08 -2.09 -4.00
CA ARG A 85 -5.80 -2.54 -5.19
C ARG A 85 -7.30 -2.63 -4.85
N PHE A 86 -7.67 -3.70 -4.12
CA PHE A 86 -9.05 -3.98 -3.74
C PHE A 86 -9.66 -2.85 -2.90
N THR A 87 -8.92 -2.28 -1.97
CA THR A 87 -9.43 -1.26 -1.04
C THR A 87 -9.72 0.09 -1.67
N ILE A 88 -9.18 0.38 -2.85
CA ILE A 88 -9.38 1.66 -3.54
C ILE A 88 -10.25 1.57 -4.77
N ILE A 89 -10.52 0.37 -5.30
CA ILE A 89 -11.29 0.21 -6.53
C ILE A 89 -12.77 0.55 -6.31
N LYS A 90 -13.34 1.30 -7.26
CA LYS A 90 -14.77 1.65 -7.30
C LYS A 90 -15.49 0.91 -8.42
N ASP A 91 -14.81 0.62 -9.52
CA ASP A 91 -15.35 -0.10 -10.69
C ASP A 91 -14.24 -0.75 -11.50
N VAL A 92 -14.59 -1.67 -12.41
CA VAL A 92 -13.68 -2.32 -13.36
C VAL A 92 -13.82 -1.72 -14.76
N PRO A 93 -12.74 -1.71 -15.58
CA PRO A 93 -11.37 -2.14 -15.29
C PRO A 93 -10.68 -1.27 -14.24
N TYR A 94 -9.58 -1.79 -13.63
CA TYR A 94 -8.79 -1.10 -12.62
C TYR A 94 -7.97 0.03 -13.23
N ASP A 95 -8.61 1.16 -13.47
CA ASP A 95 -8.02 2.41 -13.94
C ASP A 95 -8.15 3.49 -12.87
N ARG A 96 -7.21 4.44 -12.79
CA ARG A 96 -7.19 5.48 -11.75
C ARG A 96 -8.52 6.23 -11.62
N CYS A 97 -9.18 6.57 -12.74
CA CYS A 97 -10.47 7.25 -12.75
C CYS A 97 -11.60 6.42 -12.10
N LYS A 98 -11.43 5.10 -12.00
CA LYS A 98 -12.35 4.17 -11.35
C LYS A 98 -11.90 3.72 -9.96
N THR A 99 -11.02 4.48 -9.35
CA THR A 99 -10.54 4.27 -7.98
C THR A 99 -10.80 5.51 -7.11
N SER A 100 -10.64 5.39 -5.78
CA SER A 100 -10.66 6.55 -4.88
C SER A 100 -9.52 7.54 -5.15
N MET A 101 -8.47 7.12 -5.88
CA MET A 101 -7.37 8.00 -6.28
C MET A 101 -7.74 8.99 -7.37
N SER A 102 -8.91 8.89 -8.00
CA SER A 102 -9.45 9.89 -8.92
C SER A 102 -9.61 11.28 -8.28
N GLU A 103 -9.75 11.32 -6.95
CA GLU A 103 -9.87 12.57 -6.18
C GLU A 103 -8.53 13.27 -5.95
N PHE A 104 -7.41 12.62 -6.30
CA PHE A 104 -6.05 13.11 -6.11
C PHE A 104 -5.35 13.29 -7.47
N PRO A 105 -5.47 14.47 -8.12
CA PRO A 105 -4.75 14.77 -9.36
C PRO A 105 -3.24 14.65 -9.15
N MET A 106 -2.55 14.01 -10.07
CA MET A 106 -1.10 13.83 -9.97
C MET A 106 -0.38 15.19 -10.11
N CYS A 107 0.67 15.38 -9.31
CA CYS A 107 1.63 16.45 -9.56
C CYS A 107 2.51 16.11 -10.79
N PRO A 108 3.20 17.10 -11.39
CA PRO A 108 4.02 16.87 -12.59
C PRO A 108 5.05 15.74 -12.44
N ASP A 109 5.63 15.57 -11.24
CA ASP A 109 6.60 14.50 -10.98
C ASP A 109 5.96 13.11 -10.96
N CYS A 110 4.81 12.95 -10.30
CA CYS A 110 4.07 11.68 -10.31
C CYS A 110 3.51 11.38 -11.70
N GLU A 111 3.04 12.39 -12.44
CA GLU A 111 2.58 12.19 -13.81
C GLU A 111 3.71 11.76 -14.74
N ARG A 112 4.92 12.30 -14.57
CA ARG A 112 6.11 11.86 -15.33
C ARG A 112 6.43 10.40 -15.04
N GLU A 113 6.51 9.99 -13.78
CA GLU A 113 6.74 8.58 -13.38
C GLU A 113 5.65 7.66 -13.93
N TYR A 114 4.39 8.09 -13.85
CA TYR A 114 3.24 7.32 -14.35
C TYR A 114 3.29 7.11 -15.88
N ARG A 115 3.88 8.03 -16.64
CA ARG A 115 3.97 7.97 -18.11
C ARG A 115 5.29 7.41 -18.63
N ASP A 116 6.32 7.34 -17.80
CA ASP A 116 7.64 6.82 -18.21
C ASP A 116 7.63 5.29 -18.18
N ILE A 117 7.75 4.67 -19.37
CA ILE A 117 7.78 3.21 -19.55
C ILE A 117 8.96 2.54 -18.83
N THR A 118 9.99 3.29 -18.44
CA THR A 118 11.15 2.80 -17.72
C THR A 118 11.00 2.93 -16.21
N ASP A 119 10.03 3.69 -15.72
CA ASP A 119 9.78 3.88 -14.30
C ASP A 119 8.96 2.71 -13.72
N ARG A 120 9.32 2.28 -12.51
CA ARG A 120 8.58 1.23 -11.78
C ARG A 120 7.17 1.66 -11.34
N ARG A 121 6.79 2.93 -11.51
CA ARG A 121 5.45 3.47 -11.31
C ARG A 121 4.68 3.67 -12.60
N TYR A 122 5.24 3.22 -13.72
CA TYR A 122 4.56 3.27 -15.01
C TYR A 122 3.17 2.65 -14.90
N HIS A 123 2.12 3.45 -15.18
CA HIS A 123 0.72 3.05 -15.02
C HIS A 123 0.33 2.47 -13.64
N ALA A 124 1.05 2.80 -12.59
CA ALA A 124 0.64 2.47 -11.23
C ALA A 124 -0.57 3.32 -10.82
N GLN A 125 -1.77 2.75 -10.86
CA GLN A 125 -3.01 3.49 -10.64
C GLN A 125 -3.07 4.24 -9.29
N PRO A 126 -2.52 3.70 -8.18
CA PRO A 126 -2.48 4.41 -6.90
C PRO A 126 -1.32 5.41 -6.76
N ASP A 127 -0.46 5.59 -7.78
CA ASP A 127 0.73 6.43 -7.64
C ASP A 127 0.40 7.84 -7.12
N CYS A 128 1.19 8.26 -6.13
CA CYS A 128 1.09 9.56 -5.48
C CYS A 128 2.34 9.87 -4.65
N CYS A 129 2.40 11.10 -4.14
CA CYS A 129 3.43 11.54 -3.20
C CYS A 129 2.82 12.50 -2.16
N PRO A 130 3.59 12.98 -1.17
CA PRO A 130 3.08 13.92 -0.15
C PRO A 130 2.44 15.20 -0.71
N VAL A 131 2.81 15.60 -1.94
CA VAL A 131 2.29 16.81 -2.59
C VAL A 131 0.90 16.59 -3.20
N CYS A 132 0.67 15.42 -3.80
CA CYS A 132 -0.54 15.19 -4.60
C CYS A 132 -1.44 14.06 -4.12
N GLY A 133 -1.02 13.29 -3.12
CA GLY A 133 -1.78 12.17 -2.59
C GLY A 133 -2.48 12.46 -1.26
N PRO A 134 -3.10 11.45 -0.68
CA PRO A 134 -3.73 11.57 0.63
C PRO A 134 -2.71 11.93 1.71
N ARG A 135 -3.16 12.61 2.76
CA ARG A 135 -2.36 12.96 3.92
C ARG A 135 -2.94 12.36 5.20
N VAL A 136 -2.08 12.15 6.18
CA VAL A 136 -2.50 11.89 7.57
C VAL A 136 -2.53 13.20 8.34
N PHE A 137 -3.42 13.30 9.31
CA PHE A 137 -3.51 14.41 10.24
C PHE A 137 -3.82 13.89 11.63
N PHE A 138 -3.48 14.66 12.66
CA PHE A 138 -3.71 14.31 14.04
C PHE A 138 -4.74 15.26 14.66
N LEU A 139 -5.77 14.68 15.27
CA LEU A 139 -6.83 15.44 15.95
C LEU A 139 -6.70 15.31 17.46
N ASP A 140 -7.01 16.38 18.17
CA ASP A 140 -7.22 16.33 19.62
C ASP A 140 -8.57 15.67 19.99
N ALA A 141 -8.87 15.60 21.28
CA ALA A 141 -10.11 14.98 21.76
C ALA A 141 -11.38 15.74 21.35
N GLU A 142 -11.25 17.03 21.02
CA GLU A 142 -12.31 17.92 20.55
C GLU A 142 -12.47 17.90 19.02
N GLY A 143 -11.63 17.12 18.32
CA GLY A 143 -11.67 16.98 16.84
C GLY A 143 -10.96 18.11 16.10
N ARG A 144 -10.12 18.93 16.77
CA ARG A 144 -9.33 19.98 16.14
C ARG A 144 -8.01 19.44 15.64
N GLU A 145 -7.61 19.78 14.42
CA GLU A 145 -6.32 19.36 13.87
C GLU A 145 -5.17 20.06 14.61
N LEU A 146 -4.23 19.27 15.13
CA LEU A 146 -3.02 19.77 15.73
C LEU A 146 -1.95 20.00 14.66
N PRO A 147 -1.23 21.14 14.73
CA PRO A 147 -0.16 21.43 13.79
C PRO A 147 1.04 20.49 14.01
N GLY A 148 1.72 20.08 12.93
CA GLY A 148 2.93 19.26 12.98
C GLY A 148 2.80 17.95 12.21
N ASP A 149 3.82 17.10 12.35
CA ASP A 149 3.83 15.76 11.78
C ASP A 149 2.89 14.83 12.58
N ALA A 150 1.80 14.40 11.95
CA ALA A 150 0.78 13.58 12.59
C ALA A 150 1.32 12.26 13.14
N ILE A 151 2.33 11.66 12.49
CA ILE A 151 2.94 10.40 12.93
C ILE A 151 3.81 10.64 14.17
N GLU A 152 4.58 11.72 14.19
CA GLU A 152 5.38 12.08 15.37
C GLU A 152 4.47 12.45 16.55
N LEU A 153 3.42 13.23 16.33
CA LEU A 153 2.43 13.53 17.36
C LEU A 153 1.83 12.25 17.94
N ALA A 154 1.40 11.33 17.09
CA ALA A 154 0.87 10.03 17.55
C ALA A 154 1.90 9.24 18.38
N ARG A 155 3.17 9.24 17.96
CA ARG A 155 4.26 8.61 18.73
C ARG A 155 4.48 9.24 20.09
N GLU A 156 4.47 10.57 20.17
CA GLU A 156 4.63 11.32 21.42
C GLU A 156 3.47 11.05 22.38
N TYR A 157 2.25 11.08 21.87
CA TYR A 157 1.06 10.77 22.69
C TYR A 157 1.09 9.33 23.21
N LEU A 158 1.45 8.35 22.37
CA LEU A 158 1.61 6.96 22.80
C LEU A 158 2.71 6.82 23.86
N LYS A 159 3.87 7.45 23.66
CA LYS A 159 4.99 7.43 24.64
C LYS A 159 4.62 8.04 25.98
N SER A 160 3.80 9.09 25.98
CA SER A 160 3.32 9.75 27.20
C SER A 160 2.14 9.01 27.87
N GLY A 161 1.82 7.79 27.43
CA GLY A 161 0.80 6.96 28.08
C GLY A 161 -0.63 7.31 27.68
N HIS A 162 -0.86 7.88 26.51
CA HIS A 162 -2.20 8.15 26.00
C HIS A 162 -2.72 6.98 25.14
N ILE A 163 -4.03 6.92 25.02
CA ILE A 163 -4.70 6.05 24.06
C ILE A 163 -4.95 6.87 22.79
N VAL A 164 -4.47 6.37 21.65
CA VAL A 164 -4.62 7.01 20.35
C VAL A 164 -5.57 6.21 19.48
N ALA A 165 -6.54 6.86 18.85
CA ALA A 165 -7.39 6.26 17.86
C ALA A 165 -6.78 6.45 16.46
N VAL A 166 -6.50 5.35 15.77
CA VAL A 166 -5.94 5.34 14.41
C VAL A 166 -7.01 4.93 13.43
N LYS A 167 -7.35 5.80 12.47
CA LYS A 167 -8.26 5.45 11.38
C LYS A 167 -7.56 4.55 10.37
N GLY A 168 -7.93 3.29 10.36
CA GLY A 168 -7.52 2.31 9.35
C GLY A 168 -8.56 2.17 8.24
N LEU A 169 -8.31 1.27 7.29
CA LEU A 169 -9.22 0.99 6.16
C LEU A 169 -10.59 0.47 6.62
N GLY A 170 -10.61 -0.50 7.53
CA GLY A 170 -11.84 -1.13 8.00
C GLY A 170 -12.52 -0.44 9.19
N GLY A 171 -11.92 0.60 9.78
CA GLY A 171 -12.45 1.27 10.95
C GLY A 171 -11.37 1.91 11.83
N MET A 172 -11.75 2.25 13.06
CA MET A 172 -10.86 2.86 14.05
C MET A 172 -10.18 1.79 14.90
N HIS A 173 -8.85 1.90 15.02
CA HIS A 173 -8.03 1.08 15.92
C HIS A 173 -7.63 1.92 17.13
N LEU A 174 -7.86 1.41 18.34
CA LEU A 174 -7.35 2.04 19.55
C LEU A 174 -5.99 1.44 19.89
N ALA A 175 -4.99 2.27 20.00
CA ALA A 175 -3.62 1.90 20.32
C ALA A 175 -3.17 2.54 21.63
N CYS A 176 -2.40 1.78 22.42
CA CYS A 176 -1.70 2.27 23.60
C CYS A 176 -0.38 1.52 23.76
N ARG A 177 0.45 1.94 24.70
CA ARG A 177 1.65 1.18 25.08
C ARG A 177 1.27 -0.20 25.64
N ALA A 178 1.93 -1.25 25.15
CA ALA A 178 1.72 -2.61 25.63
C ALA A 178 2.50 -2.91 26.92
N ASP A 179 3.56 -2.14 27.20
CA ASP A 179 4.44 -2.25 28.37
C ASP A 179 3.99 -1.40 29.57
N ASP A 180 2.82 -0.77 29.48
CA ASP A 180 2.21 0.03 30.52
C ASP A 180 0.89 -0.63 31.01
N PRO A 181 0.91 -1.33 32.15
CA PRO A 181 -0.28 -2.02 32.66
C PRO A 181 -1.45 -1.09 32.97
N ALA A 182 -1.18 0.13 33.42
CA ALA A 182 -2.22 1.07 33.81
C ALA A 182 -3.02 1.53 32.57
N ILE A 183 -2.33 1.88 31.51
CA ILE A 183 -2.95 2.30 30.27
C ILE A 183 -3.68 1.13 29.56
N ALA A 184 -3.10 -0.07 29.61
CA ALA A 184 -3.74 -1.27 29.07
C ALA A 184 -5.04 -1.60 29.86
N ALA A 185 -5.04 -1.45 31.19
CA ALA A 185 -6.24 -1.61 32.01
C ALA A 185 -7.30 -0.54 31.70
N GLU A 186 -6.90 0.71 31.51
CA GLU A 186 -7.80 1.79 31.12
C GLU A 186 -8.42 1.53 29.74
N LEU A 187 -7.64 1.05 28.77
CA LEU A 187 -8.17 0.66 27.47
C LEU A 187 -9.18 -0.49 27.59
N ARG A 188 -8.91 -1.50 28.45
CA ARG A 188 -9.85 -2.59 28.74
C ARG A 188 -11.17 -2.06 29.29
N ARG A 189 -11.07 -1.20 30.30
CA ARG A 189 -12.22 -0.58 30.94
C ARG A 189 -13.09 0.19 29.95
N ARG A 190 -12.49 1.04 29.10
CA ARG A 190 -13.20 1.81 28.06
C ARG A 190 -13.84 0.91 26.99
N LYS A 191 -13.18 -0.19 26.63
CA LYS A 191 -13.72 -1.13 25.65
C LYS A 191 -14.68 -2.16 26.26
N GLN A 192 -14.87 -2.20 27.58
CA GLN A 192 -15.63 -3.23 28.28
C GLN A 192 -15.18 -4.64 27.84
N ARG A 193 -13.87 -4.86 27.84
CA ARG A 193 -13.23 -6.06 27.30
C ARG A 193 -12.28 -6.67 28.35
N ASP A 194 -12.84 -7.44 29.26
CA ASP A 194 -12.14 -7.91 30.46
C ASP A 194 -11.11 -9.00 30.16
N GLU A 195 -11.46 -10.04 29.41
CA GLU A 195 -10.64 -11.22 29.24
C GLU A 195 -9.96 -11.36 27.87
N LYS A 196 -10.59 -10.89 26.79
CA LYS A 196 -10.06 -11.11 25.44
C LYS A 196 -8.74 -10.36 25.24
N PRO A 197 -7.63 -11.03 24.83
CA PRO A 197 -6.34 -10.37 24.63
C PRO A 197 -6.41 -9.29 23.55
N PHE A 198 -5.53 -8.28 23.67
CA PHE A 198 -5.26 -7.32 22.60
C PHE A 198 -4.15 -7.83 21.69
N ALA A 199 -4.24 -7.52 20.42
CA ALA A 199 -3.13 -7.72 19.50
C ALA A 199 -1.97 -6.78 19.88
N VAL A 200 -0.75 -7.26 19.85
CA VAL A 200 0.46 -6.48 20.12
C VAL A 200 1.24 -6.34 18.82
N MET A 201 1.55 -5.10 18.49
CA MET A 201 2.43 -4.79 17.34
C MET A 201 3.86 -4.69 17.85
N CYS A 202 4.74 -5.52 17.30
CA CYS A 202 6.17 -5.50 17.56
C CYS A 202 6.93 -4.86 16.39
N ARG A 203 8.11 -4.33 16.66
CA ARG A 203 8.97 -3.73 15.62
C ARG A 203 9.48 -4.77 14.64
N ASP A 204 9.80 -5.96 15.13
CA ASP A 204 10.40 -7.08 14.40
C ASP A 204 10.16 -8.40 15.15
N ALA A 205 10.48 -9.53 14.51
CA ALA A 205 10.34 -10.87 15.08
C ALA A 205 11.21 -11.05 16.34
N GLU A 206 12.38 -10.42 16.43
CA GLU A 206 13.22 -10.46 17.63
C GLU A 206 12.51 -9.82 18.82
N SER A 207 11.86 -8.69 18.62
CA SER A 207 11.05 -8.03 19.65
C SER A 207 9.86 -8.90 20.07
N ALA A 208 9.22 -9.60 19.13
CA ALA A 208 8.13 -10.52 19.42
C ALA A 208 8.59 -11.72 20.27
N ARG A 209 9.75 -12.30 20.00
CA ARG A 209 10.32 -13.41 20.79
C ARG A 209 10.58 -13.06 22.26
N ARG A 210 10.70 -11.77 22.59
CA ARG A 210 10.89 -11.32 23.99
C ARG A 210 9.61 -11.38 24.82
N ILE A 211 8.45 -11.43 24.17
CA ILE A 211 7.14 -11.36 24.82
C ILE A 211 6.30 -12.62 24.60
N CYS A 212 6.62 -13.45 23.61
CA CYS A 212 5.91 -14.70 23.35
C CYS A 212 6.85 -15.77 22.77
N GLY A 213 6.45 -17.05 22.90
CA GLY A 213 7.08 -18.13 22.15
C GLY A 213 6.76 -17.95 20.66
N LEU A 214 7.77 -18.05 19.81
CA LEU A 214 7.66 -17.93 18.37
C LEU A 214 8.41 -19.09 17.70
N SER A 215 7.69 -19.95 17.01
CA SER A 215 8.28 -21.03 16.22
C SER A 215 8.85 -20.52 14.91
N ALA A 216 9.72 -21.32 14.28
CA ALA A 216 10.29 -20.96 12.97
C ALA A 216 9.23 -20.82 11.86
N ASP A 217 8.14 -21.60 11.95
CA ASP A 217 7.04 -21.51 10.99
C ASP A 217 6.20 -20.24 11.16
N GLU A 218 5.93 -19.86 12.41
CA GLU A 218 5.23 -18.60 12.73
C GLU A 218 6.06 -17.39 12.33
N GLU A 219 7.38 -17.42 12.55
CA GLU A 219 8.28 -16.34 12.14
C GLU A 219 8.31 -16.15 10.62
N ARG A 220 8.20 -17.24 9.84
CA ARG A 220 8.17 -17.18 8.39
C ARG A 220 6.88 -16.55 7.85
N ILE A 221 5.80 -16.60 8.62
CA ILE A 221 4.49 -16.04 8.26
C ILE A 221 4.40 -14.56 8.62
N LEU A 222 5.09 -14.14 9.68
CA LEU A 222 5.15 -12.74 10.15
C LEU A 222 6.08 -11.88 9.27
#